data_c14d2c5cd4d39cc3a48f55350b341216
#
_entry.id   c14d2c5cd4d39cc3a48f55350b341216
#
_cell.length_a   1.000
_cell.length_b   1.000
_cell.length_c   1.000
_cell.angle_alpha   90.00
_cell.angle_beta   90.00
_cell.angle_gamma   90.00
#
_symmetry.space_group_name_H-M   'P 1'
#
loop_
_entity.id
_entity.type
_entity.pdbx_description
1 polymer ?
#
loop_
_entity_poly.entity_id
_entity_poly.type
_entity_poly.pdbx_seq_one_letter_code
_entity_poly.pdbx_strand_id
1 'polypeptide(L)'
;MEIRSYTDPDAFWAIAGPVVDAEPVLHSVLASVIDSVRRDPEAYPIRAFYAVLRAGLPPFLALHTPPYPFHLPVADREAASALADVVHSGSAEPVGVGGAVDSADAFADRWCALTGRTRRVAMRMG
;
A
#
# COMPACT_ATOMS: atom_id res chain seq x y z
N MET A 1 10.81 10.81 -7.46
CA MET A 1 10.02 9.82 -6.70
C MET A 1 10.44 8.42 -7.13
N GLU A 2 10.75 7.58 -6.18
CA GLU A 2 11.11 6.18 -6.43
C GLU A 2 10.12 5.27 -5.69
N ILE A 3 9.62 4.24 -6.36
CA ILE A 3 8.74 3.25 -5.73
C ILE A 3 9.46 1.92 -5.74
N ARG A 4 9.64 1.32 -4.56
CA ARG A 4 10.24 0.01 -4.39
C ARG A 4 9.18 -0.98 -3.94
N SER A 5 9.22 -2.19 -4.49
CA SER A 5 8.34 -3.28 -4.09
C SER A 5 9.14 -4.42 -3.50
N TYR A 6 8.54 -5.10 -2.51
CA TYR A 6 9.17 -6.19 -1.77
C TYR A 6 8.17 -7.30 -1.53
N THR A 7 8.68 -8.52 -1.44
CA THR A 7 7.91 -9.68 -0.95
C THR A 7 8.46 -10.20 0.37
N ASP A 8 9.73 -9.89 0.67
CA ASP A 8 10.38 -10.27 1.91
C ASP A 8 10.10 -9.22 3.00
N PRO A 9 9.49 -9.61 4.12
CA PRO A 9 9.16 -8.66 5.19
C PRO A 9 10.39 -8.00 5.80
N ASP A 10 11.50 -8.71 5.91
CA ASP A 10 12.71 -8.16 6.53
C ASP A 10 13.38 -7.12 5.64
N ALA A 11 13.44 -7.38 4.33
CA ALA A 11 13.96 -6.40 3.38
C ALA A 11 13.12 -5.12 3.37
N PHE A 12 11.81 -5.26 3.43
CA PHE A 12 10.90 -4.11 3.51
C PHE A 12 11.07 -3.37 4.84
N TRP A 13 11.21 -4.10 5.94
CA TRP A 13 11.29 -3.50 7.27
C TRP A 13 12.52 -2.62 7.46
N ALA A 14 13.59 -2.88 6.72
CA ALA A 14 14.77 -2.02 6.75
C ALA A 14 14.43 -0.56 6.40
N ILE A 15 13.45 -0.35 5.52
CA ILE A 15 12.95 0.99 5.16
C ILE A 15 11.73 1.36 6.02
N ALA A 16 10.82 0.42 6.21
CA ALA A 16 9.53 0.69 6.84
C ALA A 16 9.60 0.87 8.34
N GLY A 17 10.53 0.20 9.02
CA GLY A 17 10.61 0.21 10.48
C GLY A 17 10.62 1.60 11.10
N PRO A 18 11.52 2.50 10.69
CA PRO A 18 11.55 3.86 11.23
C PRO A 18 10.26 4.65 10.98
N VAL A 19 9.61 4.44 9.84
CA VAL A 19 8.34 5.10 9.50
C VAL A 19 7.22 4.62 10.42
N VAL A 20 7.15 3.32 10.66
CA VAL A 20 6.15 2.72 11.55
C VAL A 20 6.40 3.17 12.98
N ASP A 21 7.65 3.19 13.44
CA ASP A 21 8.00 3.63 14.79
C ASP A 21 7.61 5.09 15.03
N ALA A 22 7.71 5.94 14.02
CA ALA A 22 7.33 7.34 14.12
C ALA A 22 5.81 7.54 14.24
N GLU A 23 5.01 6.67 13.60
CA GLU A 23 3.55 6.75 13.61
C GLU A 23 2.93 5.34 13.72
N PRO A 24 3.06 4.70 14.90
CA PRO A 24 2.67 3.30 15.04
C PRO A 24 1.16 3.06 14.91
N VAL A 25 0.33 4.03 15.33
CA VAL A 25 -1.13 3.89 15.21
C VAL A 25 -1.55 3.92 13.74
N LEU A 26 -1.01 4.85 12.97
CA LEU A 26 -1.31 4.98 11.54
C LEU A 26 -0.92 3.72 10.76
N HIS A 27 0.17 3.08 11.14
CA HIS A 27 0.74 1.92 10.46
C HIS A 27 0.47 0.59 11.16
N SER A 28 -0.54 0.54 12.03
CA SER A 28 -0.81 -0.66 12.84
C SER A 28 -1.18 -1.89 12.01
N VAL A 29 -1.96 -1.72 10.95
CA VAL A 29 -2.33 -2.83 10.06
C VAL A 29 -1.10 -3.38 9.37
N LEU A 30 -0.27 -2.52 8.82
CA LEU A 30 0.96 -2.92 8.12
C LEU A 30 1.91 -3.65 9.07
N ALA A 31 2.12 -3.14 10.27
CA ALA A 31 2.97 -3.77 11.27
C ALA A 31 2.45 -5.15 11.66
N SER A 32 1.13 -5.29 11.81
CA SER A 32 0.49 -6.56 12.13
C SER A 32 0.69 -7.61 11.04
N VAL A 33 0.55 -7.21 9.77
CA VAL A 33 0.77 -8.12 8.62
C VAL A 33 2.23 -8.56 8.56
N ILE A 34 3.17 -7.63 8.70
CA ILE A 34 4.59 -7.95 8.71
C ILE A 34 4.92 -8.97 9.79
N ASP A 35 4.42 -8.76 11.01
CA ASP A 35 4.64 -9.67 12.12
C ASP A 35 4.06 -11.05 11.84
N SER A 36 2.86 -11.11 11.27
CA SER A 36 2.21 -12.37 10.88
C SER A 36 3.03 -13.15 9.84
N VAL A 37 3.55 -12.47 8.83
CA VAL A 37 4.37 -13.10 7.79
C VAL A 37 5.68 -13.64 8.35
N ARG A 38 6.29 -12.92 9.31
CA ARG A 38 7.51 -13.39 9.98
C ARG A 38 7.28 -14.67 10.76
N ARG A 39 6.13 -14.78 11.42
CA ARG A 39 5.79 -15.97 12.20
C ARG A 39 5.35 -17.13 11.33
N ASP A 40 4.65 -16.82 10.24
CA ASP A 40 4.11 -17.83 9.32
C ASP A 40 4.04 -17.25 7.90
N PRO A 41 5.02 -17.56 7.04
CA PRO A 41 5.02 -17.07 5.65
C PRO A 41 3.80 -17.48 4.84
N GLU A 42 3.10 -18.56 5.25
CA GLU A 42 1.89 -19.04 4.58
C GLU A 42 0.64 -18.25 4.97
N ALA A 43 0.72 -17.40 6.00
CA ALA A 43 -0.43 -16.58 6.41
C ALA A 43 -0.87 -15.65 5.27
N TYR A 44 0.08 -15.13 4.50
CA TYR A 44 -0.17 -14.30 3.33
C TYR A 44 0.76 -14.77 2.20
N PRO A 45 0.40 -15.86 1.51
CA PRO A 45 1.29 -16.46 0.52
C PRO A 45 1.51 -15.56 -0.70
N ILE A 46 0.50 -14.76 -1.08
CA ILE A 46 0.64 -13.75 -2.12
C ILE A 46 0.67 -12.40 -1.42
N ARG A 47 1.79 -11.69 -1.55
CA ARG A 47 1.98 -10.42 -0.86
C ARG A 47 2.92 -9.50 -1.62
N ALA A 48 2.69 -8.21 -1.49
CA ALA A 48 3.60 -7.19 -1.98
C ALA A 48 3.60 -6.02 -1.00
N PHE A 49 4.77 -5.53 -0.68
CA PHE A 49 4.98 -4.35 0.16
C PHE A 49 5.60 -3.26 -0.68
N TYR A 50 5.18 -2.02 -0.49
CA TYR A 50 5.62 -0.89 -1.30
C TYR A 50 6.13 0.24 -0.42
N ALA A 51 7.21 0.88 -0.86
CA ALA A 51 7.71 2.11 -0.27
C ALA A 51 7.84 3.17 -1.36
N VAL A 52 7.26 4.33 -1.12
CA VAL A 52 7.40 5.50 -2.00
C VAL A 52 8.45 6.41 -1.40
N LEU A 53 9.57 6.56 -2.08
CA LEU A 53 10.73 7.32 -1.61
C LEU A 53 10.82 8.65 -2.34
N ARG A 54 11.00 9.73 -1.58
CA ARG A 54 11.21 11.07 -2.13
C ARG A 54 12.27 11.77 -1.31
N ALA A 55 13.12 12.57 -1.99
CA ALA A 55 14.20 13.29 -1.34
C ALA A 55 13.68 14.23 -0.25
N GLY A 56 14.26 14.14 0.94
CA GLY A 56 13.95 15.03 2.06
C GLY A 56 12.63 14.77 2.76
N LEU A 57 11.90 13.69 2.42
CA LEU A 57 10.61 13.36 3.01
C LEU A 57 10.61 11.93 3.53
N PRO A 58 9.86 11.65 4.61
CA PRO A 58 9.66 10.27 5.05
C PRO A 58 8.95 9.45 3.96
N PRO A 59 9.27 8.16 3.82
CA PRO A 59 8.58 7.29 2.87
C PRO A 59 7.10 7.12 3.19
N PHE A 60 6.26 6.97 2.15
CA PHE A 60 4.92 6.42 2.29
C PHE A 60 4.99 4.91 2.11
N LEU A 61 4.18 4.18 2.87
CA LEU A 61 4.17 2.72 2.87
C LEU A 61 2.81 2.20 2.42
N ALA A 62 2.81 1.05 1.74
CA ALA A 62 1.59 0.39 1.31
C ALA A 62 1.80 -1.11 1.27
N LEU A 63 0.71 -1.87 1.27
CA LEU A 63 0.78 -3.32 1.10
C LEU A 63 -0.42 -3.85 0.33
N HIS A 64 -0.23 -4.98 -0.32
CA HIS A 64 -1.30 -5.71 -0.99
C HIS A 64 -1.17 -7.20 -0.67
N THR A 65 -2.16 -7.74 0.00
CA THR A 65 -2.26 -9.15 0.37
C THR A 65 -3.61 -9.69 -0.08
N PRO A 66 -3.73 -10.12 -1.35
CA PRO A 66 -5.00 -10.68 -1.83
C PRO A 66 -5.49 -11.82 -0.91
N PRO A 67 -6.81 -11.95 -0.70
CA PRO A 67 -7.91 -11.25 -1.35
C PRO A 67 -8.32 -9.92 -0.70
N TYR A 68 -7.49 -9.39 0.20
CA TYR A 68 -7.79 -8.14 0.89
C TYR A 68 -7.55 -6.93 -0.02
N PRO A 69 -8.23 -5.79 0.24
CA PRO A 69 -7.99 -4.57 -0.54
C PRO A 69 -6.54 -4.07 -0.42
N PHE A 70 -6.10 -3.30 -1.40
CA PHE A 70 -4.83 -2.60 -1.34
C PHE A 70 -4.84 -1.65 -0.13
N HIS A 71 -3.84 -1.75 0.74
CA HIS A 71 -3.77 -0.94 1.96
C HIS A 71 -2.79 0.21 1.77
N LEU A 72 -3.30 1.43 1.87
CA LEU A 72 -2.53 2.66 1.72
C LEU A 72 -2.86 3.59 2.90
N PRO A 73 -2.11 3.48 4.02
CA PRO A 73 -2.43 4.23 5.24
C PRO A 73 -2.50 5.73 5.02
N VAL A 74 -1.50 6.29 4.35
CA VAL A 74 -1.43 7.70 4.03
C VAL A 74 -0.52 7.92 2.82
N ALA A 75 -0.91 8.80 1.93
CA ALA A 75 -0.08 9.27 0.82
C ALA A 75 -0.69 10.56 0.28
N ASP A 76 0.12 11.39 -0.38
CA ASP A 76 -0.46 12.47 -1.16
C ASP A 76 -0.97 11.94 -2.52
N ARG A 77 -1.67 12.79 -3.27
CA ARG A 77 -2.28 12.37 -4.54
C ARG A 77 -1.25 11.88 -5.54
N GLU A 78 -0.10 12.52 -5.60
CA GLU A 78 0.98 12.14 -6.52
C GLU A 78 1.50 10.74 -6.21
N ALA A 79 1.79 10.45 -4.94
CA ALA A 79 2.27 9.15 -4.50
C ALA A 79 1.22 8.06 -4.71
N ALA A 80 -0.04 8.34 -4.37
CA ALA A 80 -1.13 7.37 -4.55
C ALA A 80 -1.35 7.02 -6.03
N SER A 81 -1.32 8.03 -6.90
CA SER A 81 -1.46 7.82 -8.34
C SER A 81 -0.28 7.03 -8.92
N ALA A 82 0.94 7.32 -8.48
CA ALA A 82 2.14 6.59 -8.90
C ALA A 82 2.10 5.13 -8.45
N LEU A 83 1.60 4.86 -7.23
CA LEU A 83 1.39 3.49 -6.75
C LEU A 83 0.40 2.73 -7.63
N ALA A 84 -0.72 3.37 -8.02
CA ALA A 84 -1.68 2.75 -8.92
C ALA A 84 -1.03 2.37 -10.26
N ASP A 85 -0.18 3.23 -10.82
CA ASP A 85 0.56 2.93 -12.05
C ASP A 85 1.46 1.70 -11.89
N VAL A 86 2.20 1.63 -10.79
CA VAL A 86 3.12 0.50 -10.52
C VAL A 86 2.35 -0.80 -10.32
N VAL A 87 1.28 -0.77 -9.55
CA VAL A 87 0.46 -1.96 -9.28
C VAL A 87 -0.18 -2.46 -10.58
N HIS A 88 -0.68 -1.55 -11.41
CA HIS A 88 -1.26 -1.90 -12.71
C HIS A 88 -0.21 -2.53 -13.64
N SER A 89 1.00 -1.96 -13.70
CA SER A 89 2.10 -2.50 -14.50
C SER A 89 2.52 -3.90 -14.06
N GLY A 90 2.38 -4.22 -12.77
CA GLY A 90 2.67 -5.53 -12.22
C GLY A 90 1.57 -6.57 -12.44
N SER A 91 0.52 -6.22 -13.15
CA SER A 91 -0.63 -7.09 -13.42
C SER A 91 -1.43 -7.52 -12.19
N ALA A 92 -1.20 -6.88 -11.05
CA ALA A 92 -2.03 -7.10 -9.86
C ALA A 92 -3.40 -6.42 -10.06
N GLU A 93 -4.45 -7.05 -9.53
CA GLU A 93 -5.81 -6.52 -9.62
C GLU A 93 -6.43 -6.42 -8.23
N PRO A 94 -6.16 -5.33 -7.50
CA PRO A 94 -6.78 -5.14 -6.20
C PRO A 94 -8.30 -5.09 -6.31
N VAL A 95 -8.99 -5.72 -5.36
CA VAL A 95 -10.47 -5.67 -5.30
C VAL A 95 -10.98 -4.35 -4.76
N GLY A 96 -10.09 -3.54 -4.20
CA GLY A 96 -10.42 -2.23 -3.66
C GLY A 96 -9.18 -1.61 -3.02
N VAL A 97 -9.35 -0.45 -2.42
CA VAL A 97 -8.30 0.26 -1.70
C VAL A 97 -8.85 0.78 -0.38
N GLY A 98 -8.07 0.63 0.68
CA GLY A 98 -8.40 1.13 2.02
C GLY A 98 -7.28 1.99 2.57
N GLY A 99 -7.62 2.85 3.54
CA GLY A 99 -6.70 3.77 4.18
C GLY A 99 -7.32 5.16 4.31
N ALA A 100 -6.50 6.20 4.39
CA ALA A 100 -6.99 7.57 4.44
C ALA A 100 -7.83 7.87 3.18
N VAL A 101 -8.95 8.59 3.36
CA VAL A 101 -9.92 8.82 2.29
C VAL A 101 -9.27 9.45 1.05
N ASP A 102 -8.49 10.51 1.25
CA ASP A 102 -7.86 11.21 0.12
C ASP A 102 -6.88 10.34 -0.64
N SER A 103 -6.10 9.52 0.09
CA SER A 103 -5.15 8.60 -0.51
C SER A 103 -5.87 7.50 -1.31
N ALA A 104 -6.90 6.92 -0.71
CA ALA A 104 -7.70 5.88 -1.34
C ALA A 104 -8.41 6.41 -2.58
N ASP A 105 -8.98 7.62 -2.50
CA ASP A 105 -9.65 8.26 -3.62
C ASP A 105 -8.69 8.51 -4.79
N ALA A 106 -7.50 9.03 -4.52
CA ALA A 106 -6.51 9.29 -5.58
C ALA A 106 -6.05 8.01 -6.26
N PHE A 107 -5.81 6.95 -5.48
CA PHE A 107 -5.44 5.63 -6.02
C PHE A 107 -6.57 5.08 -6.88
N ALA A 108 -7.81 5.10 -6.39
CA ALA A 108 -8.97 4.57 -7.08
C ALA A 108 -9.25 5.34 -8.39
N ASP A 109 -9.15 6.66 -8.37
CA ASP A 109 -9.35 7.48 -9.56
C ASP A 109 -8.32 7.13 -10.64
N ARG A 110 -7.05 6.99 -10.27
CA ARG A 110 -6.01 6.62 -11.22
C ARG A 110 -6.20 5.21 -11.73
N TRP A 111 -6.56 4.27 -10.85
CA TRP A 111 -6.83 2.88 -11.24
C TRP A 111 -7.97 2.79 -12.26
N CYS A 112 -9.05 3.52 -12.02
CA CYS A 112 -10.18 3.56 -12.94
C CYS A 112 -9.79 4.15 -14.30
N ALA A 113 -8.95 5.18 -14.32
CA ALA A 113 -8.44 5.77 -15.54
C ALA A 113 -7.58 4.77 -16.34
N LEU A 114 -6.76 3.98 -15.65
CA LEU A 114 -5.89 2.98 -16.28
C LEU A 114 -6.64 1.78 -16.81
N THR A 115 -7.70 1.34 -16.12
CA THR A 115 -8.42 0.10 -16.44
C THR A 115 -9.72 0.33 -17.20
N GLY A 116 -10.21 1.56 -17.27
CA GLY A 116 -11.50 1.88 -17.83
C GLY A 116 -12.69 1.43 -16.97
N ARG A 117 -12.45 0.98 -15.75
CA ARG A 117 -13.49 0.52 -14.84
C ARG A 117 -14.13 1.68 -14.10
N THR A 118 -15.39 1.50 -13.70
CA THR A 118 -16.11 2.47 -12.90
C THR A 118 -15.79 2.22 -11.43
N ARG A 119 -15.54 3.31 -10.72
CA ARG A 119 -15.29 3.27 -9.28
C ARG A 119 -16.59 3.01 -8.52
N ARG A 120 -16.52 2.12 -7.51
CA ARG A 120 -17.61 1.88 -6.57
C ARG A 120 -17.11 2.12 -5.16
N VAL A 121 -17.83 2.94 -4.40
CA VAL A 121 -17.55 3.18 -2.99
C VAL A 121 -18.57 2.39 -2.17
N ALA A 122 -18.11 1.29 -1.54
CA ALA A 122 -18.97 0.46 -0.69
C ALA A 122 -19.04 1.01 0.73
N MET A 123 -17.92 1.52 1.26
CA MET A 123 -17.84 2.07 2.60
C MET A 123 -16.69 3.05 2.67
N ARG A 124 -16.90 4.19 3.31
CA ARG A 124 -15.83 5.15 3.59
C ARG A 124 -15.44 5.06 5.04
N MET A 125 -14.13 4.87 5.27
CA MET A 125 -13.53 4.91 6.58
C MET A 125 -12.61 6.12 6.60
N GLY A 126 -13.10 7.16 7.16
CA GLY A 126 -12.40 8.43 7.23
C GLY A 126 -11.47 8.54 8.42
#